data_78b234e96c171760aa92317c0fdced3f
#
_entry.id   78b234e96c171760aa92317c0fdced3f
#
_cell.length_a   1.000
_cell.length_b   1.000
_cell.length_c   1.000
_cell.angle_alpha   90.00
_cell.angle_beta   90.00
_cell.angle_gamma   90.00
#
_symmetry.space_group_name_H-M   'P 1'
#
loop_
_entity.id
_entity.type
_entity.pdbx_description
1 polymer ?
#
loop_
_entity_poly.entity_id
_entity_poly.type
_entity_poly.pdbx_seq_one_letter_code
_entity_poly.pdbx_strand_id
1 'polypeptide(L)'
;MKHYRLNRLFNPQSNRCFDVAVDHGFFNQPGFLMGIEDMRTVVKTLVNAAPDAIQLTLGMARHLQEIPGRFKPSLVLRTDVANIYGKELPSSRFSLMIEETMLQAVRYDAACVCVNLFQIPGAPEVHAQCVENILRLKPQADYYGMPMMIEPLVFQPNEKAGGYMVNGDETAITYLVRQAVELGADIVKADPTDDVSRYHKVIEAASGIPVLVRGGGRVSDREILERTQGLLAQGAAGIVYGRNVIQHPNPKGITQALMAMVHQNASVDEALTLI
;
A
#
# COMPACT_ATOMS: atom_id res chain seq x y z
N MET A 1 -1.66 -5.33 22.31
CA MET A 1 -2.36 -4.35 21.43
C MET A 1 -2.12 -4.58 19.96
N LYS A 2 -0.95 -5.06 19.52
CA LYS A 2 -0.62 -5.29 18.09
C LYS A 2 -1.61 -6.24 17.41
N HIS A 3 -1.90 -7.41 17.98
CA HIS A 3 -2.88 -8.36 17.41
C HIS A 3 -4.29 -7.76 17.29
N TYR A 4 -4.73 -6.95 18.26
CA TYR A 4 -6.02 -6.28 18.18
C TYR A 4 -6.13 -5.35 16.97
N ARG A 5 -5.04 -4.63 16.64
CA ARG A 5 -4.96 -3.77 15.45
C ARG A 5 -4.89 -4.58 14.15
N LEU A 6 -4.09 -5.65 14.11
CA LEU A 6 -4.04 -6.56 12.95
C LEU A 6 -5.40 -7.18 12.65
N ASN A 7 -6.17 -7.55 13.68
CA ASN A 7 -7.52 -8.08 13.52
C ASN A 7 -8.55 -7.05 13.00
N ARG A 8 -8.19 -5.77 12.95
CA ARG A 8 -8.99 -4.73 12.28
C ARG A 8 -8.67 -4.61 10.80
N LEU A 9 -7.57 -5.19 10.34
CA LEU A 9 -7.12 -5.15 8.94
C LEU A 9 -7.50 -6.44 8.21
N PHE A 10 -7.25 -7.58 8.85
CA PHE A 10 -7.47 -8.88 8.23
C PHE A 10 -8.86 -9.44 8.57
N ASN A 11 -9.61 -9.78 7.53
CA ASN A 11 -10.92 -10.39 7.68
C ASN A 11 -10.78 -11.79 8.33
N PRO A 12 -11.52 -12.10 9.41
CA PRO A 12 -11.33 -13.34 10.16
C PRO A 12 -11.71 -14.62 9.40
N GLN A 13 -12.50 -14.54 8.34
CA GLN A 13 -12.90 -15.69 7.54
C GLN A 13 -11.88 -16.01 6.43
N SER A 14 -11.42 -14.97 5.72
CA SER A 14 -10.48 -15.13 4.61
C SER A 14 -9.02 -15.03 5.02
N ASN A 15 -8.71 -14.45 6.19
CA ASN A 15 -7.37 -14.04 6.62
C ASN A 15 -6.67 -13.09 5.62
N ARG A 16 -7.45 -12.34 4.84
CA ARG A 16 -6.96 -11.40 3.83
C ARG A 16 -7.37 -9.98 4.14
N CYS A 17 -6.70 -9.03 3.46
CA CYS A 17 -6.96 -7.59 3.60
C CYS A 17 -6.99 -6.92 2.23
N PHE A 18 -7.95 -6.01 2.04
CA PHE A 18 -7.93 -5.04 0.96
C PHE A 18 -7.80 -3.63 1.54
N ASP A 19 -6.65 -3.02 1.35
CA ASP A 19 -6.35 -1.63 1.68
C ASP A 19 -6.42 -0.75 0.43
N VAL A 20 -7.13 0.37 0.49
CA VAL A 20 -7.20 1.34 -0.61
C VAL A 20 -6.26 2.51 -0.32
N ALA A 21 -5.15 2.58 -1.06
CA ALA A 21 -4.15 3.62 -0.88
C ALA A 21 -4.54 4.90 -1.62
N VAL A 22 -4.71 6.00 -0.87
CA VAL A 22 -4.99 7.35 -1.39
C VAL A 22 -3.99 8.39 -0.85
N ASP A 23 -2.80 7.93 -0.49
CA ASP A 23 -1.72 8.73 0.08
C ASP A 23 -0.74 9.28 -0.96
N HIS A 24 -0.89 8.96 -2.24
CA HIS A 24 0.11 9.26 -3.28
C HIS A 24 0.20 10.73 -3.69
N GLY A 25 -0.67 11.61 -3.19
CA GLY A 25 -0.55 13.06 -3.38
C GLY A 25 0.70 13.69 -2.75
N PHE A 26 1.39 13.00 -1.84
CA PHE A 26 2.62 13.50 -1.23
C PHE A 26 3.87 13.38 -2.12
N PHE A 27 3.79 12.64 -3.22
CA PHE A 27 4.92 12.43 -4.12
C PHE A 27 5.26 13.62 -5.06
N ASN A 28 4.57 14.76 -4.94
CA ASN A 28 4.78 15.92 -5.79
C ASN A 28 4.75 15.60 -7.31
N GLN A 29 3.85 14.72 -7.72
CA GLN A 29 3.65 14.30 -9.10
C GLN A 29 2.22 14.62 -9.55
N PRO A 30 2.01 15.58 -10.49
CA PRO A 30 0.68 16.04 -10.87
C PRO A 30 -0.29 14.94 -11.29
N GLY A 31 0.18 13.94 -12.04
CA GLY A 31 -0.66 12.80 -12.48
C GLY A 31 -1.13 11.90 -11.34
N PHE A 32 -0.59 12.06 -10.13
CA PHE A 32 -1.03 11.33 -8.96
C PHE A 32 -2.23 11.97 -8.25
N LEU A 33 -2.53 13.23 -8.56
CA LEU A 33 -3.70 13.90 -7.99
C LEU A 33 -5.02 13.50 -8.64
N MET A 34 -4.97 12.94 -9.85
CA MET A 34 -6.18 12.52 -10.55
C MET A 34 -6.96 11.50 -9.74
N GLY A 35 -8.21 11.83 -9.43
CA GLY A 35 -9.13 11.03 -8.64
C GLY A 35 -9.02 11.23 -7.12
N ILE A 36 -8.09 12.09 -6.64
CA ILE A 36 -7.95 12.46 -5.22
C ILE A 36 -7.94 13.98 -5.00
N GLU A 37 -8.39 14.76 -5.97
CA GLU A 37 -8.44 16.23 -5.89
C GLU A 37 -9.32 16.71 -4.73
N ASP A 38 -10.45 16.04 -4.50
CA ASP A 38 -11.31 16.26 -3.33
C ASP A 38 -11.28 15.04 -2.40
N MET A 39 -10.33 15.03 -1.48
CA MET A 39 -10.13 13.94 -0.52
C MET A 39 -11.34 13.69 0.39
N ARG A 40 -12.13 14.70 0.69
CA ARG A 40 -13.36 14.53 1.50
C ARG A 40 -14.36 13.64 0.76
N THR A 41 -14.61 13.92 -0.50
CA THR A 41 -15.50 13.13 -1.36
C THR A 41 -14.94 11.73 -1.60
N VAL A 42 -13.64 11.61 -1.87
CA VAL A 42 -12.96 10.32 -2.07
C VAL A 42 -13.10 9.42 -0.85
N VAL A 43 -12.73 9.91 0.33
CA VAL A 43 -12.82 9.12 1.58
C VAL A 43 -14.25 8.69 1.87
N LYS A 44 -15.24 9.59 1.66
CA LYS A 44 -16.67 9.25 1.81
C LYS A 44 -17.11 8.13 0.86
N THR A 45 -16.67 8.19 -0.39
CA THR A 45 -16.96 7.15 -1.40
C THR A 45 -16.36 5.81 -0.99
N LEU A 46 -15.12 5.79 -0.54
CA LEU A 46 -14.43 4.59 -0.10
C LEU A 46 -15.05 4.00 1.17
N VAL A 47 -15.43 4.84 2.14
CA VAL A 47 -16.16 4.36 3.34
C VAL A 47 -17.47 3.67 2.95
N ASN A 48 -18.19 4.21 1.95
CA ASN A 48 -19.43 3.59 1.43
C ASN A 48 -19.18 2.32 0.61
N ALA A 49 -17.97 2.14 0.08
CA ALA A 49 -17.55 0.92 -0.61
C ALA A 49 -17.04 -0.16 0.35
N ALA A 50 -16.67 0.24 1.57
CA ALA A 50 -16.30 -0.60 2.70
C ALA A 50 -15.10 -1.55 2.44
N PRO A 51 -13.93 -1.09 1.95
CA PRO A 51 -12.71 -1.90 2.01
C PRO A 51 -12.31 -2.13 3.48
N ASP A 52 -11.39 -3.05 3.75
CA ASP A 52 -10.91 -3.30 5.12
C ASP A 52 -10.15 -2.11 5.68
N ALA A 53 -9.37 -1.44 4.83
CA ALA A 53 -8.57 -0.29 5.24
C ALA A 53 -8.51 0.81 4.16
N ILE A 54 -8.15 2.01 4.59
CA ILE A 54 -7.81 3.15 3.73
C ILE A 54 -6.47 3.69 4.18
N GLN A 55 -5.49 3.72 3.27
CA GLN A 55 -4.17 4.30 3.53
C GLN A 55 -4.16 5.79 3.18
N LEU A 56 -3.87 6.60 4.19
CA LEU A 56 -3.90 8.06 4.12
C LEU A 56 -2.60 8.68 4.64
N THR A 57 -2.31 9.90 4.18
CA THR A 57 -1.28 10.75 4.79
C THR A 57 -1.81 11.38 6.08
N LEU A 58 -0.89 11.87 6.92
CA LEU A 58 -1.23 12.58 8.16
C LEU A 58 -2.19 13.75 7.91
N GLY A 59 -1.95 14.55 6.86
CA GLY A 59 -2.78 15.70 6.53
C GLY A 59 -4.21 15.33 6.10
N MET A 60 -4.42 14.12 5.57
CA MET A 60 -5.69 13.66 5.02
C MET A 60 -6.46 12.70 5.95
N ALA A 61 -5.80 12.14 6.97
CA ALA A 61 -6.41 11.19 7.91
C ALA A 61 -7.67 11.74 8.61
N ARG A 62 -7.73 13.06 8.84
CA ARG A 62 -8.91 13.74 9.42
C ARG A 62 -10.20 13.45 8.67
N HIS A 63 -10.16 13.32 7.34
CA HIS A 63 -11.38 13.08 6.54
C HIS A 63 -12.03 11.74 6.85
N LEU A 64 -11.25 10.73 7.23
CA LEU A 64 -11.78 9.46 7.71
C LEU A 64 -12.33 9.59 9.14
N GLN A 65 -11.67 10.38 10.00
CA GLN A 65 -12.09 10.60 11.37
C GLN A 65 -13.42 11.36 11.47
N GLU A 66 -13.63 12.34 10.59
CA GLU A 66 -14.85 13.18 10.55
C GLU A 66 -16.11 12.41 10.12
N ILE A 67 -15.99 11.27 9.46
CA ILE A 67 -17.16 10.48 9.04
C ILE A 67 -17.80 9.81 10.27
N PRO A 68 -19.10 10.04 10.53
CA PRO A 68 -19.77 9.41 11.65
C PRO A 68 -19.98 7.91 11.44
N GLY A 69 -20.08 7.16 12.53
CA GLY A 69 -20.37 5.73 12.52
C GLY A 69 -19.26 4.87 13.13
N ARG A 70 -19.64 3.69 13.59
CA ARG A 70 -18.72 2.73 14.23
C ARG A 70 -17.99 1.86 13.23
N PHE A 71 -18.65 1.53 12.12
CA PHE A 71 -18.15 0.61 11.10
C PHE A 71 -17.57 1.43 9.95
N LYS A 72 -16.27 1.66 10.03
CA LYS A 72 -15.48 2.34 9.01
C LYS A 72 -14.26 1.49 8.67
N PRO A 73 -13.73 1.59 7.43
CA PRO A 73 -12.42 1.04 7.11
C PRO A 73 -11.37 1.47 8.13
N SER A 74 -10.43 0.60 8.42
CA SER A 74 -9.32 0.92 9.30
C SER A 74 -8.38 1.94 8.66
N LEU A 75 -7.76 2.80 9.47
CA LEU A 75 -6.73 3.72 8.99
C LEU A 75 -5.38 3.02 8.92
N VAL A 76 -4.76 3.03 7.74
CA VAL A 76 -3.32 2.82 7.56
C VAL A 76 -2.68 4.20 7.37
N LEU A 77 -1.76 4.58 8.25
CA LEU A 77 -1.17 5.92 8.23
C LEU A 77 0.20 5.89 7.55
N ARG A 78 0.38 6.69 6.49
CA ARG A 78 1.68 6.93 5.85
C ARG A 78 2.59 7.72 6.80
N THR A 79 3.81 7.26 7.00
CA THR A 79 4.75 7.80 7.99
C THR A 79 5.88 8.64 7.39
N ASP A 80 6.09 8.56 6.09
CA ASP A 80 7.17 9.23 5.39
C ASP A 80 6.70 9.97 4.15
N VAL A 81 7.49 10.94 3.73
CA VAL A 81 7.32 11.72 2.51
C VAL A 81 8.48 11.43 1.59
N ALA A 82 8.22 11.21 0.31
CA ALA A 82 9.25 10.86 -0.65
C ALA A 82 9.17 11.70 -1.92
N ASN A 83 10.31 11.84 -2.60
CA ASN A 83 10.41 12.50 -3.88
C ASN A 83 11.29 11.70 -4.83
N ILE A 84 10.67 10.93 -5.73
CA ILE A 84 11.34 9.98 -6.62
C ILE A 84 10.71 9.89 -8.01
N TYR A 85 9.54 10.49 -8.21
CA TYR A 85 8.81 10.45 -9.48
C TYR A 85 8.89 11.77 -10.24
N GLY A 86 8.64 11.70 -11.57
CA GLY A 86 8.46 12.88 -12.43
C GLY A 86 9.72 13.38 -13.12
N LYS A 87 9.53 14.23 -14.13
CA LYS A 87 10.60 14.81 -14.96
C LYS A 87 11.44 15.81 -14.21
N GLU A 88 10.82 16.61 -13.35
CA GLU A 88 11.44 17.66 -12.58
C GLU A 88 11.67 17.18 -11.15
N LEU A 89 12.57 16.23 -11.00
CA LEU A 89 13.04 15.88 -9.67
C LEU A 89 13.78 17.10 -9.09
N PRO A 90 13.54 17.47 -7.81
CA PRO A 90 14.46 18.37 -7.14
C PRO A 90 15.87 17.75 -7.14
N SER A 91 16.87 18.58 -6.92
CA SER A 91 18.29 18.19 -6.92
C SER A 91 18.60 17.03 -5.97
N SER A 92 17.74 16.79 -4.97
CA SER A 92 17.86 15.68 -4.02
C SER A 92 16.63 14.77 -4.08
N ARG A 93 16.88 13.47 -4.14
CA ARG A 93 15.88 12.41 -3.89
C ARG A 93 15.87 12.11 -2.41
N PHE A 94 14.71 11.83 -1.86
CA PHE A 94 14.58 11.56 -0.42
C PHE A 94 13.38 10.68 -0.07
N SER A 95 13.46 10.07 1.13
CA SER A 95 12.34 9.53 1.88
C SER A 95 12.50 9.98 3.34
N LEU A 96 11.75 10.98 3.74
CA LEU A 96 11.85 11.60 5.07
C LEU A 96 10.69 11.17 5.96
N MET A 97 10.99 10.68 7.14
CA MET A 97 9.98 10.33 8.13
C MET A 97 9.37 11.60 8.75
N ILE A 98 8.05 11.59 8.92
CA ILE A 98 7.31 12.63 9.64
C ILE A 98 7.67 12.54 11.13
N GLU A 99 7.94 13.67 11.77
CA GLU A 99 8.24 13.70 13.21
C GLU A 99 7.05 13.22 14.07
N GLU A 100 7.36 12.60 15.20
CA GLU A 100 6.36 12.06 16.14
C GLU A 100 5.33 11.13 15.49
N THR A 101 5.68 10.50 14.38
CA THR A 101 4.75 9.71 13.55
C THR A 101 3.93 8.73 14.38
N MET A 102 4.57 8.02 15.32
CA MET A 102 3.87 7.00 16.10
C MET A 102 2.84 7.62 17.06
N LEU A 103 3.15 8.78 17.64
CA LEU A 103 2.21 9.52 18.47
C LEU A 103 1.03 10.01 17.66
N GLN A 104 1.28 10.49 16.44
CA GLN A 104 0.21 10.86 15.50
C GLN A 104 -0.65 9.65 15.12
N ALA A 105 -0.04 8.50 14.83
CA ALA A 105 -0.77 7.27 14.52
C ALA A 105 -1.72 6.85 15.66
N VAL A 106 -1.26 6.98 16.91
CA VAL A 106 -2.09 6.71 18.10
C VAL A 106 -3.25 7.71 18.21
N ARG A 107 -2.97 9.00 18.01
CA ARG A 107 -4.01 10.07 18.06
C ARG A 107 -5.10 9.90 17.02
N TYR A 108 -4.75 9.41 15.82
CA TYR A 108 -5.70 9.12 14.74
C TYR A 108 -6.31 7.72 14.82
N ASP A 109 -6.03 6.94 15.87
CA ASP A 109 -6.47 5.54 16.01
C ASP A 109 -6.13 4.69 14.77
N ALA A 110 -4.92 4.85 14.25
CA ALA A 110 -4.45 4.02 13.14
C ALA A 110 -4.37 2.55 13.57
N ALA A 111 -4.77 1.65 12.65
CA ALA A 111 -4.60 0.22 12.83
C ALA A 111 -3.21 -0.25 12.39
N CYS A 112 -2.54 0.52 11.52
CA CYS A 112 -1.22 0.22 11.01
C CYS A 112 -0.53 1.52 10.55
N VAL A 113 0.79 1.52 10.55
CA VAL A 113 1.59 2.54 9.87
C VAL A 113 2.29 1.94 8.66
N CYS A 114 2.51 2.77 7.61
CA CYS A 114 3.17 2.34 6.38
C CYS A 114 4.42 3.21 6.14
N VAL A 115 5.58 2.56 5.91
CA VAL A 115 6.88 3.21 5.69
C VAL A 115 7.56 2.62 4.45
N ASN A 116 8.23 3.47 3.67
CA ASN A 116 8.93 3.06 2.45
C ASN A 116 10.26 2.35 2.74
N LEU A 117 10.63 1.41 1.85
CA LEU A 117 11.97 0.82 1.75
C LEU A 117 12.37 0.82 0.27
N PHE A 118 13.05 1.86 -0.20
CA PHE A 118 13.37 2.05 -1.60
C PHE A 118 14.73 1.46 -1.98
N GLN A 119 14.78 0.82 -3.14
CA GLN A 119 16.01 0.50 -3.84
C GLN A 119 16.02 1.22 -5.18
N ILE A 120 16.84 2.30 -5.27
CA ILE A 120 16.91 3.20 -6.42
C ILE A 120 18.30 3.11 -7.03
N PRO A 121 18.45 2.79 -8.33
CA PRO A 121 19.74 2.78 -8.99
C PRO A 121 20.44 4.14 -8.89
N GLY A 122 21.70 4.15 -8.46
CA GLY A 122 22.50 5.37 -8.32
C GLY A 122 22.09 6.29 -7.16
N ALA A 123 21.26 5.82 -6.20
CA ALA A 123 20.85 6.59 -5.04
C ALA A 123 20.86 5.75 -3.75
N PRO A 124 22.01 5.14 -3.38
CA PRO A 124 22.11 4.29 -2.19
C PRO A 124 21.82 5.06 -0.89
N GLU A 125 22.02 6.38 -0.88
CA GLU A 125 21.71 7.26 0.25
C GLU A 125 20.21 7.27 0.59
N VAL A 126 19.33 7.13 -0.41
CA VAL A 126 17.86 7.06 -0.17
C VAL A 126 17.49 5.73 0.45
N HIS A 127 18.14 4.64 0.03
CA HIS A 127 17.97 3.33 0.68
C HIS A 127 18.41 3.37 2.15
N ALA A 128 19.60 3.93 2.42
CA ALA A 128 20.10 4.08 3.79
C ALA A 128 19.14 4.92 4.66
N GLN A 129 18.59 6.00 4.11
CA GLN A 129 17.59 6.83 4.79
C GLN A 129 16.30 6.05 5.10
N CYS A 130 15.79 5.22 4.17
CA CYS A 130 14.63 4.37 4.43
C CYS A 130 14.91 3.38 5.56
N VAL A 131 16.08 2.73 5.56
CA VAL A 131 16.49 1.82 6.63
C VAL A 131 16.56 2.56 7.97
N GLU A 132 17.17 3.74 8.01
CA GLU A 132 17.23 4.57 9.23
C GLU A 132 15.84 4.94 9.74
N ASN A 133 14.92 5.33 8.85
CA ASN A 133 13.53 5.63 9.18
C ASN A 133 12.85 4.42 9.86
N ILE A 134 13.01 3.22 9.28
CA ILE A 134 12.43 1.98 9.81
C ILE A 134 13.02 1.65 11.19
N LEU A 135 14.34 1.72 11.34
CA LEU A 135 15.02 1.43 12.61
C LEU A 135 14.64 2.41 13.73
N ARG A 136 14.34 3.67 13.40
CA ARG A 136 13.83 4.65 14.37
C ARG A 136 12.36 4.40 14.71
N LEU A 137 11.56 3.94 13.74
CA LEU A 137 10.14 3.72 13.89
C LEU A 137 9.83 2.43 14.68
N LYS A 138 10.60 1.36 14.44
CA LYS A 138 10.35 0.02 14.98
C LYS A 138 10.22 -0.03 16.51
N PRO A 139 11.13 0.53 17.32
CA PRO A 139 10.99 0.52 18.78
C PRO A 139 9.73 1.24 19.27
N GLN A 140 9.34 2.33 18.60
CA GLN A 140 8.13 3.06 18.93
C GLN A 140 6.88 2.25 18.56
N ALA A 141 6.91 1.58 17.39
CA ALA A 141 5.84 0.68 16.94
C ALA A 141 5.60 -0.45 17.95
N ASP A 142 6.68 -1.06 18.45
CA ASP A 142 6.60 -2.11 19.46
C ASP A 142 6.05 -1.57 20.81
N TYR A 143 6.53 -0.40 21.25
CA TYR A 143 6.07 0.24 22.49
C TYR A 143 4.57 0.50 22.49
N TYR A 144 4.03 1.05 21.38
CA TYR A 144 2.61 1.34 21.25
C TYR A 144 1.78 0.14 20.75
N GLY A 145 2.42 -0.98 20.43
CA GLY A 145 1.75 -2.13 19.81
C GLY A 145 1.09 -1.75 18.48
N MET A 146 1.77 -0.92 17.68
CA MET A 146 1.34 -0.50 16.36
C MET A 146 1.93 -1.45 15.30
N PRO A 147 1.12 -2.12 14.47
CA PRO A 147 1.63 -2.85 13.32
C PRO A 147 2.37 -1.93 12.35
N MET A 148 3.48 -2.42 11.80
CA MET A 148 4.28 -1.70 10.81
C MET A 148 4.25 -2.43 9.48
N MET A 149 3.66 -1.79 8.48
CA MET A 149 3.71 -2.21 7.09
C MET A 149 4.93 -1.57 6.45
N ILE A 150 5.86 -2.38 5.97
CA ILE A 150 7.01 -1.90 5.19
C ILE A 150 6.68 -2.07 3.71
N GLU A 151 6.94 -1.01 2.93
CA GLU A 151 6.71 -0.97 1.49
C GLU A 151 8.04 -1.04 0.72
N PRO A 152 8.58 -2.26 0.44
CA PRO A 152 9.77 -2.44 -0.37
C PRO A 152 9.46 -2.16 -1.84
N LEU A 153 10.21 -1.23 -2.45
CA LEU A 153 10.04 -0.82 -3.83
C LEU A 153 11.39 -0.85 -4.56
N VAL A 154 11.46 -1.68 -5.58
CA VAL A 154 12.59 -1.71 -6.52
C VAL A 154 12.29 -0.77 -7.68
N PHE A 155 13.22 0.13 -7.98
CA PHE A 155 13.05 1.12 -9.03
C PHE A 155 14.00 0.92 -10.19
N GLN A 156 13.59 1.42 -11.35
CA GLN A 156 14.41 1.61 -12.54
C GLN A 156 14.18 3.02 -13.10
N PRO A 157 15.10 3.57 -13.93
CA PRO A 157 14.88 4.84 -14.58
C PRO A 157 13.62 4.83 -15.44
N ASN A 158 12.87 5.94 -15.44
CA ASN A 158 11.71 6.13 -16.30
C ASN A 158 12.10 7.10 -17.44
N GLU A 159 12.56 6.57 -18.55
CA GLU A 159 13.00 7.35 -19.68
C GLU A 159 11.88 8.19 -20.33
N LYS A 160 10.63 7.71 -20.23
CA LYS A 160 9.48 8.39 -20.86
C LYS A 160 8.94 9.56 -20.04
N ALA A 161 8.75 9.32 -18.74
CA ALA A 161 8.15 10.32 -17.85
C ALA A 161 9.16 11.07 -16.98
N GLY A 162 10.44 10.68 -17.02
CA GLY A 162 11.49 11.16 -16.13
C GLY A 162 11.37 10.56 -14.70
N GLY A 163 12.42 10.74 -13.90
CA GLY A 163 12.50 10.12 -12.58
C GLY A 163 12.62 8.62 -12.65
N TYR A 164 11.90 7.95 -11.77
CA TYR A 164 11.93 6.49 -11.63
C TYR A 164 10.55 5.88 -11.74
N MET A 165 10.53 4.60 -12.10
CA MET A 165 9.34 3.74 -12.08
C MET A 165 9.69 2.43 -11.39
N VAL A 166 8.68 1.73 -10.90
CA VAL A 166 8.88 0.41 -10.29
C VAL A 166 9.40 -0.60 -11.32
N ASN A 167 10.20 -1.55 -10.83
CA ASN A 167 10.76 -2.66 -11.58
C ASN A 167 10.15 -3.96 -11.04
N GLY A 168 9.60 -4.79 -11.94
CA GLY A 168 8.98 -6.07 -11.61
C GLY A 168 9.96 -7.25 -11.52
N ASP A 169 11.27 -7.00 -11.44
CA ASP A 169 12.28 -8.08 -11.31
C ASP A 169 12.06 -8.90 -10.04
N GLU A 170 11.73 -10.18 -10.22
CA GLU A 170 11.43 -11.11 -9.14
C GLU A 170 12.56 -11.20 -8.10
N THR A 171 13.81 -11.29 -8.57
CA THR A 171 14.95 -11.48 -7.69
C THR A 171 15.16 -10.27 -6.79
N ALA A 172 15.11 -9.07 -7.37
CA ALA A 172 15.29 -7.84 -6.63
C ALA A 172 14.14 -7.61 -5.62
N ILE A 173 12.88 -7.87 -6.04
CA ILE A 173 11.71 -7.77 -5.14
C ILE A 173 11.85 -8.77 -3.98
N THR A 174 12.23 -10.02 -4.25
CA THR A 174 12.39 -11.06 -3.24
C THR A 174 13.43 -10.67 -2.19
N TYR A 175 14.59 -10.15 -2.60
CA TYR A 175 15.62 -9.72 -1.67
C TYR A 175 15.19 -8.51 -0.83
N LEU A 176 14.50 -7.55 -1.44
CA LEU A 176 14.06 -6.35 -0.73
C LEU A 176 12.91 -6.67 0.24
N VAL A 177 12.02 -7.60 -0.12
CA VAL A 177 10.99 -8.14 0.78
C VAL A 177 11.64 -8.84 1.97
N ARG A 178 12.66 -9.67 1.74
CA ARG A 178 13.39 -10.30 2.84
C ARG A 178 14.02 -9.26 3.76
N GLN A 179 14.64 -8.23 3.24
CA GLN A 179 15.19 -7.14 4.06
C GLN A 179 14.09 -6.46 4.89
N ALA A 180 12.90 -6.20 4.32
CA ALA A 180 11.78 -5.62 5.06
C ALA A 180 11.37 -6.49 6.25
N VAL A 181 11.34 -7.82 6.06
CA VAL A 181 11.04 -8.78 7.15
C VAL A 181 12.10 -8.73 8.24
N GLU A 182 13.38 -8.74 7.88
CA GLU A 182 14.49 -8.65 8.85
C GLU A 182 14.51 -7.32 9.61
N LEU A 183 14.01 -6.25 9.00
CA LEU A 183 13.81 -4.95 9.67
C LEU A 183 12.57 -4.91 10.57
N GLY A 184 11.82 -6.01 10.65
CA GLY A 184 10.72 -6.19 11.58
C GLY A 184 9.35 -5.77 11.07
N ALA A 185 9.08 -5.96 9.76
CA ALA A 185 7.74 -5.78 9.21
C ALA A 185 6.73 -6.71 9.90
N ASP A 186 5.55 -6.18 10.21
CA ASP A 186 4.38 -6.97 10.59
C ASP A 186 3.50 -7.29 9.37
N ILE A 187 3.61 -6.46 8.32
CA ILE A 187 2.98 -6.62 7.00
C ILE A 187 3.99 -6.12 5.96
N VAL A 188 4.06 -6.79 4.83
CA VAL A 188 4.82 -6.31 3.66
C VAL A 188 3.85 -5.84 2.58
N LYS A 189 4.11 -4.66 1.99
CA LYS A 189 3.38 -4.13 0.84
C LYS A 189 4.30 -4.10 -0.37
N ALA A 190 4.26 -5.13 -1.23
CA ALA A 190 5.21 -5.31 -2.31
C ALA A 190 4.58 -5.16 -3.70
N ASP A 191 5.40 -4.81 -4.70
CA ASP A 191 4.96 -4.82 -6.09
C ASP A 191 4.75 -6.25 -6.60
N PRO A 192 3.87 -6.45 -7.59
CA PRO A 192 3.81 -7.70 -8.33
C PRO A 192 5.11 -7.89 -9.12
N THR A 193 5.48 -9.14 -9.33
CA THR A 193 6.55 -9.52 -10.28
C THR A 193 6.04 -9.44 -11.72
N ASP A 194 6.95 -9.27 -12.69
CA ASP A 194 6.61 -9.27 -14.12
C ASP A 194 5.92 -10.59 -14.53
N ASP A 195 6.34 -11.71 -13.94
CA ASP A 195 5.68 -13.01 -14.06
C ASP A 195 4.92 -13.33 -12.76
N VAL A 196 3.61 -13.15 -12.77
CA VAL A 196 2.73 -13.41 -11.62
C VAL A 196 2.82 -14.86 -11.13
N SER A 197 3.07 -15.84 -12.02
CA SER A 197 3.16 -17.25 -11.64
C SER A 197 4.32 -17.57 -10.68
N ARG A 198 5.30 -16.66 -10.61
CA ARG A 198 6.49 -16.78 -9.76
C ARG A 198 6.38 -16.00 -8.44
N TYR A 199 5.24 -15.35 -8.18
CA TYR A 199 5.06 -14.53 -6.99
C TYR A 199 5.16 -15.32 -5.68
N HIS A 200 4.91 -16.63 -5.70
CA HIS A 200 5.11 -17.51 -4.54
C HIS A 200 6.51 -17.40 -3.92
N LYS A 201 7.55 -17.07 -4.70
CA LYS A 201 8.90 -16.85 -4.17
C LYS A 201 9.01 -15.61 -3.29
N VAL A 202 8.27 -14.56 -3.64
CA VAL A 202 8.14 -13.34 -2.81
C VAL A 202 7.45 -13.69 -1.49
N ILE A 203 6.40 -14.53 -1.55
CA ILE A 203 5.69 -15.01 -0.35
C ILE A 203 6.59 -15.88 0.53
N GLU A 204 7.37 -16.77 -0.06
CA GLU A 204 8.35 -17.59 0.66
C GLU A 204 9.40 -16.73 1.38
N ALA A 205 9.95 -15.70 0.69
CA ALA A 205 10.93 -14.78 1.27
C ALA A 205 10.36 -13.98 2.45
N ALA A 206 9.05 -13.73 2.46
CA ALA A 206 8.37 -13.06 3.55
C ALA A 206 8.26 -13.92 4.83
N SER A 207 8.60 -15.22 4.77
CA SER A 207 8.76 -16.11 5.94
C SER A 207 7.56 -16.08 6.89
N GLY A 208 6.35 -16.10 6.35
CA GLY A 208 5.09 -16.11 7.10
C GLY A 208 4.55 -14.72 7.47
N ILE A 209 5.28 -13.65 7.16
CA ILE A 209 4.72 -12.29 7.26
C ILE A 209 3.74 -12.08 6.10
N PRO A 210 2.50 -11.59 6.35
CA PRO A 210 1.53 -11.38 5.30
C PRO A 210 2.01 -10.35 4.27
N VAL A 211 1.88 -10.69 2.99
CA VAL A 211 2.22 -9.81 1.87
C VAL A 211 0.94 -9.31 1.21
N LEU A 212 0.77 -7.99 1.18
CA LEU A 212 -0.27 -7.30 0.42
C LEU A 212 0.35 -6.76 -0.87
N VAL A 213 -0.29 -7.04 -2.01
CA VAL A 213 0.29 -6.68 -3.31
C VAL A 213 -0.17 -5.31 -3.78
N ARG A 214 0.77 -4.48 -4.26
CA ARG A 214 0.47 -3.17 -4.84
C ARG A 214 -0.22 -3.26 -6.20
N GLY A 215 -1.06 -2.27 -6.51
CA GLY A 215 -1.81 -2.20 -7.77
C GLY A 215 -1.04 -1.65 -8.97
N GLY A 216 0.07 -0.97 -8.74
CA GLY A 216 0.82 -0.30 -9.82
C GLY A 216 0.04 0.84 -10.49
N GLY A 217 0.30 1.07 -11.78
CA GLY A 217 -0.45 1.99 -12.64
C GLY A 217 -1.85 1.49 -12.93
N ARG A 218 -2.74 2.41 -13.42
CA ARG A 218 -4.07 2.03 -13.86
C ARG A 218 -3.99 1.16 -15.12
N VAL A 219 -4.78 0.08 -15.12
CA VAL A 219 -4.97 -0.85 -16.24
C VAL A 219 -6.46 -1.07 -16.46
N SER A 220 -6.85 -1.93 -17.42
CA SER A 220 -8.26 -2.30 -17.62
C SER A 220 -8.82 -3.09 -16.43
N ASP A 221 -10.15 -3.08 -16.30
CA ASP A 221 -10.83 -3.78 -15.20
C ASP A 221 -10.54 -5.28 -15.24
N ARG A 222 -10.64 -5.90 -16.41
CA ARG A 222 -10.31 -7.33 -16.57
C ARG A 222 -8.87 -7.63 -16.17
N GLU A 223 -7.92 -6.82 -16.63
CA GLU A 223 -6.50 -7.03 -16.34
C GLU A 223 -6.18 -6.93 -14.85
N ILE A 224 -6.75 -5.94 -14.13
CA ILE A 224 -6.51 -5.83 -12.69
C ILE A 224 -7.15 -6.98 -11.91
N LEU A 225 -8.33 -7.46 -12.34
CA LEU A 225 -8.99 -8.60 -11.71
C LEU A 225 -8.26 -9.91 -11.98
N GLU A 226 -7.83 -10.19 -13.22
CA GLU A 226 -7.02 -11.37 -13.58
C GLU A 226 -5.69 -11.39 -12.80
N ARG A 227 -5.00 -10.26 -12.75
CA ARG A 227 -3.76 -10.11 -11.96
C ARG A 227 -4.01 -10.35 -10.47
N THR A 228 -5.09 -9.81 -9.93
CA THR A 228 -5.48 -10.03 -8.52
C THR A 228 -5.73 -11.51 -8.25
N GLN A 229 -6.49 -12.18 -9.09
CA GLN A 229 -6.76 -13.63 -8.97
C GLN A 229 -5.46 -14.43 -8.98
N GLY A 230 -4.56 -14.15 -9.92
CA GLY A 230 -3.27 -14.81 -10.03
C GLY A 230 -2.42 -14.63 -8.77
N LEU A 231 -2.32 -13.40 -8.26
CA LEU A 231 -1.52 -13.09 -7.06
C LEU A 231 -2.08 -13.74 -5.79
N LEU A 232 -3.40 -13.74 -5.61
CA LEU A 232 -4.05 -14.44 -4.50
C LEU A 232 -3.82 -15.95 -4.57
N ALA A 233 -3.83 -16.54 -5.78
CA ALA A 233 -3.52 -17.95 -6.00
C ALA A 233 -2.06 -18.29 -5.67
N GLN A 234 -1.13 -17.34 -5.78
CA GLN A 234 0.27 -17.51 -5.39
C GLN A 234 0.52 -17.29 -3.88
N GLY A 235 -0.51 -17.03 -3.09
CA GLY A 235 -0.42 -16.93 -1.63
C GLY A 235 -0.37 -15.50 -1.07
N ALA A 236 -0.65 -14.47 -1.87
CA ALA A 236 -0.79 -13.12 -1.36
C ALA A 236 -1.91 -13.05 -0.29
N ALA A 237 -1.63 -12.36 0.80
CA ALA A 237 -2.58 -12.13 1.90
C ALA A 237 -3.55 -10.97 1.62
N GLY A 238 -3.58 -10.46 0.40
CA GLY A 238 -4.46 -9.39 -0.04
C GLY A 238 -3.79 -8.38 -0.95
N ILE A 239 -4.39 -7.21 -1.04
CA ILE A 239 -3.98 -6.17 -1.99
C ILE A 239 -3.98 -4.78 -1.35
N VAL A 240 -3.13 -3.89 -1.89
CA VAL A 240 -3.14 -2.44 -1.59
C VAL A 240 -3.22 -1.68 -2.91
N TYR A 241 -4.42 -1.30 -3.32
CA TYR A 241 -4.64 -0.64 -4.61
C TYR A 241 -5.05 0.83 -4.41
N GLY A 242 -4.48 1.70 -5.23
CA GLY A 242 -4.81 3.13 -5.25
C GLY A 242 -5.46 3.51 -6.59
N ARG A 243 -4.64 3.84 -7.59
CA ARG A 243 -5.07 4.39 -8.89
C ARG A 243 -6.09 3.54 -9.63
N ASN A 244 -6.01 2.21 -9.53
CA ASN A 244 -7.01 1.32 -10.12
C ASN A 244 -8.40 1.46 -9.49
N VAL A 245 -8.47 1.98 -8.27
CA VAL A 245 -9.74 2.28 -7.56
C VAL A 245 -10.16 3.72 -7.79
N ILE A 246 -9.32 4.68 -7.37
CA ILE A 246 -9.73 6.09 -7.29
C ILE A 246 -9.81 6.79 -8.65
N GLN A 247 -9.11 6.29 -9.67
CA GLN A 247 -9.18 6.78 -11.05
C GLN A 247 -10.20 5.98 -11.89
N HIS A 248 -10.93 5.07 -11.29
CA HIS A 248 -11.98 4.33 -11.95
C HIS A 248 -13.26 5.18 -12.05
N PRO A 249 -14.05 5.12 -13.16
CA PRO A 249 -15.32 5.84 -13.29
C PRO A 249 -16.34 5.47 -12.20
N ASN A 250 -16.28 4.23 -11.69
CA ASN A 250 -17.10 3.73 -10.59
C ASN A 250 -16.19 3.18 -9.46
N PRO A 251 -15.60 4.06 -8.59
CA PRO A 251 -14.69 3.62 -7.53
C PRO A 251 -15.36 2.67 -6.53
N LYS A 252 -16.66 2.82 -6.29
CA LYS A 252 -17.42 1.92 -5.42
C LYS A 252 -17.54 0.54 -6.04
N GLY A 253 -17.93 0.42 -7.30
CA GLY A 253 -18.12 -0.86 -7.98
C GLY A 253 -16.82 -1.66 -8.05
N ILE A 254 -15.71 -1.04 -8.51
CA ILE A 254 -14.42 -1.75 -8.56
C ILE A 254 -13.93 -2.16 -7.16
N THR A 255 -14.19 -1.36 -6.12
CA THR A 255 -13.87 -1.76 -4.74
C THR A 255 -14.67 -3.00 -4.34
N GLN A 256 -15.96 -3.05 -4.62
CA GLN A 256 -16.83 -4.19 -4.30
C GLN A 256 -16.41 -5.45 -5.08
N ALA A 257 -16.05 -5.31 -6.35
CA ALA A 257 -15.51 -6.39 -7.18
C ALA A 257 -14.23 -6.99 -6.56
N LEU A 258 -13.28 -6.14 -6.20
CA LEU A 258 -12.03 -6.56 -5.55
C LEU A 258 -12.28 -7.18 -4.16
N MET A 259 -13.21 -6.65 -3.36
CA MET A 259 -13.60 -7.24 -2.07
C MET A 259 -14.18 -8.65 -2.24
N ALA A 260 -15.02 -8.86 -3.27
CA ALA A 260 -15.55 -10.20 -3.57
C ALA A 260 -14.43 -11.19 -3.95
N MET A 261 -13.46 -10.75 -4.75
CA MET A 261 -12.30 -11.59 -5.07
C MET A 261 -11.42 -11.90 -3.87
N VAL A 262 -11.10 -10.89 -3.06
CA VAL A 262 -10.21 -11.03 -1.90
C VAL A 262 -10.82 -11.92 -0.83
N HIS A 263 -12.10 -11.76 -0.52
CA HIS A 263 -12.73 -12.42 0.63
C HIS A 263 -13.63 -13.60 0.29
N GLN A 264 -14.22 -13.62 -0.91
CA GLN A 264 -15.19 -14.64 -1.32
C GLN A 264 -14.65 -15.53 -2.44
N ASN A 265 -13.40 -15.30 -2.91
CA ASN A 265 -12.78 -15.98 -4.04
C ASN A 265 -13.63 -15.91 -5.33
N ALA A 266 -14.35 -14.78 -5.53
CA ALA A 266 -15.10 -14.56 -6.76
C ALA A 266 -14.19 -14.67 -7.99
N SER A 267 -14.69 -15.27 -9.05
CA SER A 267 -14.02 -15.29 -10.34
C SER A 267 -13.97 -13.91 -10.97
N VAL A 268 -13.13 -13.74 -11.99
CA VAL A 268 -13.04 -12.48 -12.75
C VAL A 268 -14.39 -12.10 -13.36
N ASP A 269 -15.10 -13.05 -13.93
CA ASP A 269 -16.38 -12.78 -14.59
C ASP A 269 -17.48 -12.41 -13.56
N GLU A 270 -17.53 -13.06 -12.41
CA GLU A 270 -18.42 -12.65 -11.31
C GLU A 270 -18.08 -11.24 -10.80
N ALA A 271 -16.80 -10.94 -10.59
CA ALA A 271 -16.35 -9.63 -10.13
C ALA A 271 -16.71 -8.52 -11.14
N LEU A 272 -16.58 -8.77 -12.45
CA LEU A 272 -16.96 -7.81 -13.49
C LEU A 272 -18.43 -7.42 -13.44
N THR A 273 -19.31 -8.27 -12.94
CA THR A 273 -20.75 -7.93 -12.81
C THR A 273 -21.05 -6.91 -11.73
N LEU A 274 -20.09 -6.62 -10.85
CA LEU A 274 -20.21 -5.67 -9.72
C LEU A 274 -19.75 -4.25 -10.08
N ILE A 275 -19.09 -4.08 -11.24
CA ILE A 275 -18.54 -2.80 -11.71
C ILE A 275 -19.59 -2.06 -12.53
#